data_6b8e9647a1266d5e94976be527b265f8
#
_entry.id   6b8e9647a1266d5e94976be527b265f8
#
_cell.length_a   1.000
_cell.length_b   1.000
_cell.length_c   1.000
_cell.angle_alpha   90.00
_cell.angle_beta   90.00
_cell.angle_gamma   90.00
#
_symmetry.space_group_name_H-M   'P 1'
#
loop_
_entity.id
_entity.type
_entity.pdbx_description
1 polymer ?
#
loop_
_entity_poly.entity_id
_entity_poly.type
_entity_poly.pdbx_seq_one_letter_code
_entity_poly.pdbx_strand_id
1 'polypeptide(L)'
;KKRIEIAQQFGATIIKTGEESLKTYQFPRGGVDKVLVSAPPKLIEPAVEITNWGGIIAFIGIEYGPNANITFDANTFHFNKIQLRSSFASPALYFPRCIELVEAGMVDLKPLIGKTFPLNDLQKELKNLVDDKATALKSIMIN
;
A
#
# COMPACT_ATOMS: atom_id res chain seq x y z
N LYS A 1 9.93 -7.41 8.67
CA LYS A 1 11.20 -6.72 8.91
C LYS A 1 11.78 -6.20 7.60
N LYS A 2 12.11 -7.08 6.64
CA LYS A 2 12.72 -6.72 5.34
C LYS A 2 11.93 -5.67 4.52
N ARG A 3 10.57 -5.74 4.49
CA ARG A 3 9.73 -4.74 3.80
C ARG A 3 9.84 -3.35 4.41
N ILE A 4 9.99 -3.27 5.74
CA ILE A 4 10.20 -1.99 6.45
C ILE A 4 11.53 -1.38 6.06
N GLU A 5 12.60 -2.17 6.07
CA GLU A 5 13.94 -1.74 5.68
C GLU A 5 13.97 -1.18 4.24
N ILE A 6 13.27 -1.84 3.32
CA ILE A 6 13.14 -1.37 1.93
C ILE A 6 12.34 -0.07 1.87
N ALA A 7 11.22 0.04 2.57
CA ALA A 7 10.43 1.27 2.60
C ALA A 7 11.27 2.46 3.11
N GLN A 8 12.11 2.24 4.13
CA GLN A 8 13.04 3.27 4.63
C GLN A 8 14.10 3.66 3.60
N GLN A 9 14.60 2.71 2.78
CA GLN A 9 15.51 3.02 1.67
C GLN A 9 14.86 3.93 0.62
N PHE A 10 13.54 3.84 0.44
CA PHE A 10 12.75 4.75 -0.39
C PHE A 10 12.37 6.06 0.31
N GLY A 11 12.92 6.34 1.50
CA GLY A 11 12.67 7.57 2.24
C GLY A 11 11.39 7.58 3.08
N ALA A 12 10.72 6.44 3.26
CA ALA A 12 9.50 6.39 4.05
C ALA A 12 9.78 6.46 5.55
N THR A 13 8.99 7.26 6.27
CA THR A 13 8.87 7.19 7.73
C THR A 13 7.95 6.03 8.10
N ILE A 14 8.38 5.19 9.01
CA ILE A 14 7.63 3.99 9.42
C ILE A 14 6.91 4.24 10.74
N ILE A 15 5.60 4.06 10.74
CA ILE A 15 4.78 4.05 11.96
C ILE A 15 4.29 2.61 12.17
N LYS A 16 4.65 2.02 13.30
CA LYS A 16 4.24 0.66 13.64
C LYS A 16 2.96 0.71 14.47
N THR A 17 1.84 0.50 13.84
CA THR A 17 0.51 0.62 14.48
C THR A 17 0.24 -0.36 15.62
N GLY A 18 1.05 -1.40 15.78
CA GLY A 18 1.04 -2.28 16.96
C GLY A 18 1.73 -1.69 18.19
N GLU A 19 2.59 -0.69 17.99
CA GLU A 19 3.35 0.00 19.06
C GLU A 19 2.81 1.41 19.31
N GLU A 20 2.30 2.06 18.27
CA GLU A 20 1.79 3.44 18.30
C GLU A 20 0.48 3.56 17.51
N SER A 21 -0.50 4.26 18.09
CA SER A 21 -1.75 4.56 17.40
C SER A 21 -1.54 5.68 16.37
N LEU A 22 -2.11 5.53 15.18
CA LEU A 22 -2.12 6.60 14.18
C LEU A 22 -2.78 7.89 14.70
N LYS A 23 -3.73 7.78 15.63
CA LYS A 23 -4.40 8.93 16.24
C LYS A 23 -3.49 9.76 17.15
N THR A 24 -2.50 9.12 17.77
CA THR A 24 -1.57 9.78 18.73
C THR A 24 -0.28 10.18 18.05
N TYR A 25 0.01 9.68 16.87
CA TYR A 25 1.18 10.06 16.12
C TYR A 25 1.14 11.55 15.71
N GLN A 26 2.23 12.26 15.99
CA GLN A 26 2.33 13.69 15.71
C GLN A 26 2.76 13.92 14.26
N PHE A 27 1.79 14.03 13.36
CA PHE A 27 2.06 14.41 11.98
C PHE A 27 2.53 15.86 11.90
N PRO A 28 3.54 16.20 11.08
CA PRO A 28 4.10 17.57 10.98
C PRO A 28 3.07 18.66 10.66
N ARG A 29 1.94 18.30 10.04
CA ARG A 29 0.86 19.21 9.67
C ARG A 29 -0.47 18.90 10.35
N GLY A 30 -0.42 18.17 11.47
CA GLY A 30 -1.59 17.72 12.21
C GLY A 30 -2.31 16.53 11.59
N GLY A 31 -1.94 16.13 10.38
CA GLY A 31 -2.50 15.01 9.64
C GLY A 31 -1.82 14.87 8.29
N VAL A 32 -2.46 14.17 7.34
CA VAL A 32 -1.95 13.94 5.98
C VAL A 32 -2.94 14.40 4.92
N ASP A 33 -2.43 14.94 3.82
CA ASP A 33 -3.28 15.45 2.74
C ASP A 33 -3.73 14.35 1.77
N LYS A 34 -2.94 13.27 1.67
CA LYS A 34 -3.22 12.13 0.77
C LYS A 34 -2.92 10.82 1.47
N VAL A 35 -3.86 9.90 1.42
CA VAL A 35 -3.72 8.55 1.96
C VAL A 35 -3.89 7.54 0.83
N LEU A 36 -3.00 6.57 0.74
CA LEU A 36 -3.15 5.41 -0.14
C LEU A 36 -3.32 4.16 0.72
N VAL A 37 -4.51 3.57 0.70
CA VAL A 37 -4.81 2.32 1.39
C VAL A 37 -4.59 1.16 0.43
N SER A 38 -3.45 0.49 0.54
CA SER A 38 -3.08 -0.70 -0.25
C SER A 38 -3.33 -2.03 0.49
N ALA A 39 -3.99 -1.97 1.62
CA ALA A 39 -4.35 -3.06 2.52
C ALA A 39 -5.89 -3.21 2.57
N PRO A 40 -6.45 -4.13 3.37
CA PRO A 40 -7.90 -4.32 3.43
C PRO A 40 -8.68 -3.03 3.70
N PRO A 41 -9.89 -2.86 3.11
CA PRO A 41 -10.69 -1.63 3.17
C PRO A 41 -10.98 -1.12 4.59
N LYS A 42 -10.98 -1.99 5.59
CA LYS A 42 -11.16 -1.64 7.01
C LYS A 42 -10.17 -0.55 7.48
N LEU A 43 -9.02 -0.43 6.86
CA LEU A 43 -8.03 0.61 7.15
C LEU A 43 -8.42 2.00 6.61
N ILE A 44 -9.52 2.13 5.87
CA ILE A 44 -10.08 3.44 5.49
C ILE A 44 -10.62 4.16 6.73
N GLU A 45 -11.15 3.43 7.71
CA GLU A 45 -11.70 4.03 8.93
C GLU A 45 -10.65 4.87 9.68
N PRO A 46 -9.49 4.33 10.09
CA PRO A 46 -8.45 5.14 10.70
C PRO A 46 -7.83 6.17 9.74
N ALA A 47 -7.88 5.94 8.41
CA ALA A 47 -7.42 6.90 7.44
C ALA A 47 -8.25 8.20 7.45
N VAL A 48 -9.56 8.10 7.64
CA VAL A 48 -10.45 9.28 7.76
C VAL A 48 -10.02 10.17 8.92
N GLU A 49 -9.62 9.57 10.03
CA GLU A 49 -9.27 10.29 11.27
C GLU A 49 -7.96 11.10 11.16
N ILE A 50 -7.05 10.68 10.31
CA ILE A 50 -5.74 11.34 10.13
C ILE A 50 -5.69 12.22 8.87
N THR A 51 -6.76 12.24 8.09
CA THR A 51 -6.79 13.01 6.84
C THR A 51 -7.12 14.48 7.11
N ASN A 52 -6.27 15.37 6.60
CA ASN A 52 -6.46 16.81 6.69
C ASN A 52 -7.70 17.28 5.93
N TRP A 53 -8.13 18.48 6.22
CA TRP A 53 -9.21 19.16 5.52
C TRP A 53 -8.96 19.22 3.99
N GLY A 54 -9.95 18.80 3.20
CA GLY A 54 -9.83 18.69 1.74
C GLY A 54 -8.98 17.53 1.24
N GLY A 55 -8.51 16.66 2.13
CA GLY A 55 -7.64 15.55 1.79
C GLY A 55 -8.31 14.45 0.98
N ILE A 56 -7.49 13.58 0.39
CA ILE A 56 -7.93 12.50 -0.49
C ILE A 56 -7.46 11.17 0.08
N ILE A 57 -8.40 10.25 0.24
CA ILE A 57 -8.14 8.85 0.55
C ILE A 57 -8.37 8.04 -0.72
N ALA A 58 -7.32 7.43 -1.26
CA ALA A 58 -7.42 6.47 -2.35
C ALA A 58 -7.22 5.05 -1.83
N PHE A 59 -7.99 4.08 -2.31
CA PHE A 59 -7.82 2.70 -1.91
C PHE A 59 -7.83 1.75 -3.11
N ILE A 60 -7.00 0.70 -2.99
CA ILE A 60 -6.84 -0.37 -3.98
C ILE A 60 -7.02 -1.76 -3.35
N GLY A 61 -7.11 -1.84 -2.03
CA GLY A 61 -7.31 -3.08 -1.31
C GLY A 61 -8.71 -3.66 -1.56
N ILE A 62 -8.78 -4.99 -1.66
CA ILE A 62 -10.03 -5.74 -1.83
C ILE A 62 -10.15 -6.69 -0.65
N GLU A 63 -11.37 -6.84 -0.16
CA GLU A 63 -11.73 -7.81 0.87
C GLU A 63 -13.12 -8.37 0.56
N TYR A 64 -13.44 -9.54 1.08
CA TYR A 64 -14.70 -10.21 0.86
C TYR A 64 -15.45 -10.44 2.16
N GLY A 65 -16.78 -10.53 2.05
CA GLY A 65 -17.66 -10.77 3.19
C GLY A 65 -17.79 -9.57 4.12
N PRO A 66 -18.09 -9.79 5.40
CA PRO A 66 -18.35 -8.70 6.37
C PRO A 66 -17.19 -7.72 6.55
N ASN A 67 -15.96 -8.16 6.35
CA ASN A 67 -14.75 -7.34 6.48
C ASN A 67 -14.59 -6.32 5.34
N ALA A 68 -15.37 -6.44 4.27
CA ALA A 68 -15.43 -5.44 3.19
C ALA A 68 -16.22 -4.19 3.58
N ASN A 69 -17.05 -4.29 4.63
CA ASN A 69 -17.84 -3.17 5.12
C ASN A 69 -16.98 -2.23 5.96
N ILE A 70 -17.12 -0.93 5.70
CA ILE A 70 -16.44 0.14 6.44
C ILE A 70 -17.47 1.08 7.07
N THR A 71 -17.11 1.64 8.22
CA THR A 71 -17.94 2.61 8.94
C THR A 71 -17.09 3.80 9.34
N PHE A 72 -17.58 4.99 9.08
CA PHE A 72 -16.95 6.23 9.53
C PHE A 72 -17.99 7.29 9.85
N ASP A 73 -17.63 8.29 10.64
CA ASP A 73 -18.50 9.42 10.95
C ASP A 73 -18.69 10.28 9.70
N ALA A 74 -19.93 10.33 9.20
CA ALA A 74 -20.28 11.07 8.00
C ALA A 74 -20.12 12.58 8.18
N ASN A 75 -20.34 13.12 9.38
CA ASN A 75 -20.18 14.54 9.67
C ASN A 75 -18.71 14.93 9.64
N THR A 76 -17.85 14.14 10.27
CA THR A 76 -16.39 14.34 10.19
C THR A 76 -15.93 14.34 8.74
N PHE A 77 -16.37 13.36 7.94
CA PHE A 77 -16.05 13.27 6.53
C PHE A 77 -16.53 14.49 5.75
N HIS A 78 -17.77 14.92 5.98
CA HIS A 78 -18.39 16.06 5.31
C HIS A 78 -17.74 17.39 5.69
N PHE A 79 -17.59 17.68 6.98
CA PHE A 79 -17.02 18.95 7.45
C PHE A 79 -15.57 19.13 7.08
N ASN A 80 -14.81 18.05 7.05
CA ASN A 80 -13.42 18.08 6.60
C ASN A 80 -13.27 18.01 5.07
N LYS A 81 -14.37 17.92 4.31
CA LYS A 81 -14.36 17.85 2.83
C LYS A 81 -13.46 16.75 2.29
N ILE A 82 -13.37 15.62 3.00
CA ILE A 82 -12.56 14.48 2.60
C ILE A 82 -13.15 13.86 1.33
N GLN A 83 -12.28 13.39 0.45
CA GLN A 83 -12.64 12.65 -0.75
C GLN A 83 -12.20 11.19 -0.62
N LEU A 84 -13.11 10.26 -0.88
CA LEU A 84 -12.81 8.84 -0.97
C LEU A 84 -12.84 8.40 -2.44
N ARG A 85 -11.75 7.79 -2.91
CA ARG A 85 -11.60 7.36 -4.31
C ARG A 85 -11.18 5.90 -4.37
N SER A 86 -11.89 5.10 -5.15
CA SER A 86 -11.47 3.75 -5.47
C SER A 86 -10.56 3.75 -6.70
N SER A 87 -9.68 2.77 -6.76
CA SER A 87 -8.90 2.46 -7.95
C SER A 87 -8.90 0.95 -8.15
N PHE A 88 -9.37 0.51 -9.30
CA PHE A 88 -9.43 -0.89 -9.64
C PHE A 88 -9.01 -1.13 -11.09
N ALA A 89 -8.02 -2.01 -11.29
CA ALA A 89 -7.51 -2.42 -12.59
C ALA A 89 -7.22 -1.23 -13.55
N SER A 90 -7.03 -1.42 -14.77
CA SER A 90 -6.72 -0.47 -15.86
C SER A 90 -5.24 -0.49 -16.26
N PRO A 91 -4.61 -1.69 -16.35
CA PRO A 91 -3.18 -1.77 -16.67
C PRO A 91 -2.90 -1.18 -18.07
N ALA A 92 -3.80 -1.34 -19.03
CA ALA A 92 -3.63 -0.80 -20.37
C ALA A 92 -3.51 0.73 -20.40
N LEU A 93 -4.17 1.42 -19.45
CA LEU A 93 -4.15 2.88 -19.37
C LEU A 93 -2.89 3.41 -18.68
N TYR A 94 -2.43 2.75 -17.63
CA TYR A 94 -1.37 3.28 -16.75
C TYR A 94 -0.04 2.54 -16.87
N PHE A 95 0.00 1.34 -17.39
CA PHE A 95 1.21 0.54 -17.48
C PHE A 95 2.30 1.21 -18.33
N PRO A 96 2.01 1.82 -19.49
CA PRO A 96 3.03 2.55 -20.25
C PRO A 96 3.67 3.67 -19.40
N ARG A 97 2.86 4.41 -18.64
CA ARG A 97 3.38 5.46 -17.75
C ARG A 97 4.27 4.91 -16.63
N CYS A 98 3.94 3.73 -16.11
CA CYS A 98 4.80 3.07 -15.12
C CYS A 98 6.17 2.69 -15.70
N ILE A 99 6.20 2.20 -16.94
CA ILE A 99 7.45 1.90 -17.66
C ILE A 99 8.29 3.17 -17.82
N GLU A 100 7.70 4.27 -18.32
CA GLU A 100 8.37 5.56 -18.47
C GLU A 100 9.02 6.05 -17.17
N LEU A 101 8.34 5.92 -16.03
CA LEU A 101 8.87 6.32 -14.72
C LEU A 101 10.10 5.48 -14.30
N VAL A 102 10.10 4.20 -14.62
CA VAL A 102 11.23 3.31 -14.35
C VAL A 102 12.39 3.63 -15.27
N GLU A 103 12.14 3.79 -16.57
CA GLU A 103 13.16 4.14 -17.57
C GLU A 103 13.81 5.49 -17.30
N ALA A 104 13.02 6.45 -16.82
CA ALA A 104 13.51 7.76 -16.37
C ALA A 104 14.29 7.72 -15.03
N GLY A 105 14.43 6.54 -14.41
CA GLY A 105 15.12 6.39 -13.13
C GLY A 105 14.38 7.00 -11.94
N MET A 106 13.12 7.38 -12.09
CA MET A 106 12.31 7.94 -11.01
C MET A 106 11.84 6.88 -10.00
N VAL A 107 11.79 5.62 -10.42
CA VAL A 107 11.45 4.48 -9.57
C VAL A 107 12.48 3.38 -9.77
N ASP A 108 13.21 3.01 -8.73
CA ASP A 108 14.10 1.85 -8.75
C ASP A 108 13.32 0.62 -8.23
N LEU A 109 13.11 -0.35 -9.13
CA LEU A 109 12.41 -1.60 -8.79
C LEU A 109 13.34 -2.68 -8.25
N LYS A 110 14.66 -2.55 -8.39
CA LYS A 110 15.62 -3.60 -7.99
C LYS A 110 15.51 -4.00 -6.52
N PRO A 111 15.36 -3.08 -5.55
CA PRO A 111 15.20 -3.45 -4.15
C PRO A 111 13.94 -4.26 -3.84
N LEU A 112 12.93 -4.23 -4.73
CA LEU A 112 11.68 -4.96 -4.57
C LEU A 112 11.79 -6.41 -5.04
N ILE A 113 12.84 -6.76 -5.79
CA ILE A 113 13.07 -8.13 -6.27
C ILE A 113 13.68 -8.94 -5.12
N GLY A 114 12.92 -9.89 -4.61
CA GLY A 114 13.38 -10.75 -3.52
C GLY A 114 14.15 -11.97 -4.00
N LYS A 115 13.70 -12.56 -5.10
CA LYS A 115 14.24 -13.80 -5.64
C LYS A 115 13.95 -13.94 -7.14
N THR A 116 14.87 -14.55 -7.86
CA THR A 116 14.65 -15.05 -9.22
C THR A 116 14.78 -16.57 -9.24
N PHE A 117 14.01 -17.25 -10.08
CA PHE A 117 14.05 -18.70 -10.20
C PHE A 117 13.65 -19.15 -11.62
N PRO A 118 14.15 -20.30 -12.11
CA PRO A 118 13.78 -20.84 -13.41
C PRO A 118 12.40 -21.52 -13.37
N LEU A 119 11.77 -21.69 -14.52
CA LEU A 119 10.46 -22.33 -14.66
C LEU A 119 10.38 -23.71 -13.99
N ASN A 120 11.44 -24.49 -14.07
CA ASN A 120 11.49 -25.84 -13.49
C ASN A 120 11.30 -25.85 -11.96
N ASP A 121 11.62 -24.75 -11.29
CA ASP A 121 11.47 -24.62 -9.84
C ASP A 121 10.13 -24.02 -9.42
N LEU A 122 9.22 -23.72 -10.36
CA LEU A 122 7.97 -22.99 -10.10
C LEU A 122 7.14 -23.64 -8.98
N GLN A 123 6.93 -24.94 -9.03
CA GLN A 123 6.09 -25.62 -8.04
C GLN A 123 6.67 -25.53 -6.63
N LYS A 124 7.99 -25.69 -6.49
CA LYS A 124 8.70 -25.55 -5.22
C LYS A 124 8.64 -24.11 -4.70
N GLU A 125 8.85 -23.14 -5.58
CA GLU A 125 8.89 -21.73 -5.20
C GLU A 125 7.50 -21.19 -4.85
N LEU A 126 6.44 -21.62 -5.51
CA LEU A 126 5.07 -21.27 -5.13
C LEU A 126 4.76 -21.73 -3.71
N LYS A 127 5.16 -22.94 -3.33
CA LYS A 127 4.99 -23.45 -1.97
C LYS A 127 5.77 -22.58 -0.97
N ASN A 128 7.02 -22.29 -1.23
CA ASN A 128 7.85 -21.43 -0.38
C ASN A 128 7.23 -20.04 -0.18
N LEU A 129 6.67 -19.44 -1.23
CA LEU A 129 6.01 -18.13 -1.16
C LEU A 129 4.73 -18.15 -0.32
N VAL A 130 4.00 -19.26 -0.31
CA VAL A 130 2.82 -19.44 0.54
C VAL A 130 3.21 -19.56 2.01
N ASP A 131 4.29 -20.31 2.28
CA ASP A 131 4.77 -20.58 3.63
C ASP A 131 5.45 -19.35 4.27
N ASP A 132 6.11 -18.51 3.46
CA ASP A 132 6.88 -17.34 3.94
C ASP A 132 6.28 -15.97 3.50
N LYS A 133 4.97 -15.80 3.64
CA LYS A 133 4.27 -14.55 3.29
C LYS A 133 4.81 -13.30 4.00
N ALA A 134 5.35 -13.46 5.19
CA ALA A 134 5.79 -12.34 6.03
C ALA A 134 7.06 -11.66 5.50
N THR A 135 7.97 -12.44 4.90
CA THR A 135 9.26 -11.95 4.41
C THR A 135 9.36 -11.89 2.88
N ALA A 136 8.44 -12.56 2.18
CA ALA A 136 8.44 -12.61 0.73
C ALA A 136 8.33 -11.21 0.11
N LEU A 137 9.25 -10.90 -0.76
CA LEU A 137 9.21 -9.79 -1.72
C LEU A 137 8.68 -10.30 -3.06
N LYS A 138 8.79 -9.49 -4.12
CA LYS A 138 8.48 -9.94 -5.47
C LYS A 138 9.42 -11.05 -5.91
N SER A 139 8.87 -12.16 -6.35
CA SER A 139 9.63 -13.25 -6.97
C SER A 139 9.41 -13.22 -8.46
N ILE A 140 10.49 -13.37 -9.22
CA ILE A 140 10.48 -13.29 -10.69
C ILE A 140 10.93 -14.61 -11.26
N MET A 141 10.09 -15.20 -12.09
CA MET A 141 10.46 -16.35 -12.90
C MET A 141 11.26 -15.85 -14.12
N ILE A 142 12.39 -16.48 -14.37
CA ILE A 142 13.25 -16.22 -15.52
C ILE A 142 13.37 -17.48 -16.37
N ASN A 143 13.54 -17.31 -17.66
CA ASN A 143 13.84 -18.40 -18.61
C ASN A 143 15.35 -18.68 -18.62
#